data_dcaf55bdd6c428f972315b43e48406ef
#
_entry.id   dcaf55bdd6c428f972315b43e48406ef
#
_cell.length_a   1.000
_cell.length_b   1.000
_cell.length_c   1.000
_cell.angle_alpha   90.00
_cell.angle_beta   90.00
_cell.angle_gamma   90.00
#
_symmetry.space_group_name_H-M   'P 1'
#
loop_
_entity.id
_entity.type
_entity.pdbx_description
1 polymer ?
#
loop_
_entity_poly.entity_id
_entity_poly.type
_entity_poly.pdbx_seq_one_letter_code
_entity_poly.pdbx_strand_id
1 'polypeptide(L)'
;MTSKLKNFIFILALLSSSIFSEELQEVIVLEKKLSSLNGWSSNQSISSINKEELNKLDAQHPKQIFRRSPGVWISRGSGQEHLTAIRSPVLSGPGACGSFLVLEDGLPIRPTGFCNVNGLFETFFEMASGVETITGPASSRYGANAMHGVINVLSNPINSDNKLYTNIG
;
A
#
# COMPACT_ATOMS: atom_id res chain seq x y z
N MET A 1 10.98 68.09 -8.57
CA MET A 1 10.16 67.31 -7.64
C MET A 1 9.53 66.07 -8.26
N THR A 2 9.81 65.70 -9.49
CA THR A 2 9.17 64.61 -10.25
C THR A 2 9.95 63.30 -10.33
N SER A 3 11.28 63.34 -10.15
CA SER A 3 12.13 62.14 -10.26
C SER A 3 12.02 61.21 -9.04
N LYS A 4 11.95 61.76 -7.85
CA LYS A 4 11.83 60.95 -6.62
C LYS A 4 10.48 60.26 -6.48
N LEU A 5 9.42 60.86 -7.04
CA LEU A 5 8.08 60.26 -7.03
C LEU A 5 7.98 59.04 -7.99
N LYS A 6 8.65 59.11 -9.16
CA LYS A 6 8.72 57.99 -10.10
C LYS A 6 9.46 56.80 -9.52
N ASN A 7 10.57 57.03 -8.83
CA ASN A 7 11.34 55.95 -8.19
C ASN A 7 10.56 55.32 -7.02
N PHE A 8 9.77 56.08 -6.29
CA PHE A 8 8.95 55.56 -5.19
C PHE A 8 7.80 54.69 -5.71
N ILE A 9 7.17 55.07 -6.82
CA ILE A 9 6.11 54.29 -7.47
C ILE A 9 6.69 52.99 -8.05
N PHE A 10 7.91 53.02 -8.60
CA PHE A 10 8.56 51.83 -9.14
C PHE A 10 8.95 50.80 -8.04
N ILE A 11 9.38 51.30 -6.87
CA ILE A 11 9.67 50.47 -5.71
C ILE A 11 8.38 49.84 -5.13
N LEU A 12 7.30 50.61 -5.11
CA LEU A 12 6.01 50.13 -4.62
C LEU A 12 5.39 49.07 -5.56
N ALA A 13 5.63 49.19 -6.87
CA ALA A 13 5.20 48.20 -7.87
C ALA A 13 6.02 46.89 -7.80
N LEU A 14 7.26 46.94 -7.35
CA LEU A 14 8.09 45.75 -7.13
C LEU A 14 7.74 45.00 -5.82
N LEU A 15 7.12 45.69 -4.88
CA LEU A 15 6.66 45.09 -3.64
C LEU A 15 5.28 44.43 -3.73
N SER A 16 4.55 44.70 -4.82
CA SER A 16 3.23 44.13 -5.11
C SER A 16 3.30 42.85 -5.97
N SER A 17 4.45 42.30 -6.24
CA SER A 17 4.55 40.91 -6.65
C SER A 17 4.10 40.04 -5.46
N SER A 18 2.79 40.03 -5.25
CA SER A 18 2.13 39.01 -4.43
C SER A 18 2.74 37.69 -4.81
N ILE A 19 3.40 37.11 -3.85
CA ILE A 19 3.74 35.69 -3.84
C ILE A 19 2.40 34.99 -4.02
N PHE A 20 2.08 34.64 -5.26
CA PHE A 20 1.07 33.64 -5.53
C PHE A 20 1.70 32.34 -4.99
N SER A 21 1.53 32.12 -3.70
CA SER A 21 1.68 30.80 -3.13
C SER A 21 0.58 29.98 -3.82
N GLU A 22 0.95 29.28 -4.85
CA GLU A 22 0.16 28.20 -5.40
C GLU A 22 0.04 27.21 -4.24
N GLU A 23 -1.10 27.28 -3.58
CA GLU A 23 -1.49 26.30 -2.57
C GLU A 23 -1.49 24.96 -3.31
N LEU A 24 -0.40 24.20 -3.16
CA LEU A 24 -0.32 22.85 -3.63
C LEU A 24 -1.53 22.17 -3.01
N GLN A 25 -2.55 21.92 -3.82
CA GLN A 25 -3.63 21.05 -3.44
C GLN A 25 -2.98 19.76 -2.97
N GLU A 26 -2.98 19.58 -1.67
CA GLU A 26 -2.61 18.32 -1.06
C GLU A 26 -3.46 17.28 -1.77
N VAL A 27 -2.82 16.51 -2.63
CA VAL A 27 -3.45 15.36 -3.26
C VAL A 27 -3.67 14.40 -2.11
N ILE A 28 -4.79 14.58 -1.43
CA ILE A 28 -5.28 13.57 -0.51
C ILE A 28 -5.57 12.38 -1.41
N VAL A 29 -4.62 11.48 -1.50
CA VAL A 29 -4.86 10.12 -1.97
C VAL A 29 -5.82 9.54 -0.94
N LEU A 30 -7.10 9.80 -1.16
CA LEU A 30 -8.15 9.10 -0.47
C LEU A 30 -7.95 7.64 -0.85
N GLU A 31 -7.25 6.93 0.01
CA GLU A 31 -7.17 5.50 -0.01
C GLU A 31 -8.60 4.99 0.09
N LYS A 32 -9.17 4.83 -1.09
CA LYS A 32 -10.51 4.26 -1.20
C LYS A 32 -10.32 2.82 -0.80
N LYS A 33 -10.65 2.51 0.46
CA LYS A 33 -10.66 1.17 1.00
C LYS A 33 -11.06 0.20 -0.11
N LEU A 34 -10.23 -0.77 -0.43
CA LEU A 34 -10.48 -1.71 -1.54
C LEU A 34 -11.88 -2.34 -1.46
N SER A 35 -12.38 -2.51 -0.24
CA SER A 35 -13.74 -2.98 0.05
C SER A 35 -14.85 -2.06 -0.44
N SER A 36 -14.59 -0.79 -0.77
CA SER A 36 -15.62 0.17 -1.24
C SER A 36 -15.76 0.22 -2.76
N LEU A 37 -15.07 -0.64 -3.50
CA LEU A 37 -15.12 -0.69 -4.97
C LEU A 37 -16.30 -1.49 -5.49
N ASN A 38 -17.49 -1.17 -5.04
CA ASN A 38 -18.75 -1.80 -5.44
C ASN A 38 -19.13 -1.62 -6.93
N GLY A 39 -18.22 -1.27 -7.80
CA GLY A 39 -18.56 -1.03 -9.20
C GLY A 39 -17.70 -1.75 -10.25
N TRP A 40 -16.58 -2.36 -9.89
CA TRP A 40 -15.65 -2.93 -10.86
C TRP A 40 -15.26 -4.39 -10.60
N SER A 41 -15.98 -5.08 -9.74
CA SER A 41 -15.59 -6.37 -9.17
C SER A 41 -16.05 -7.60 -9.95
N SER A 42 -16.49 -7.52 -11.19
CA SER A 42 -17.05 -8.68 -11.85
C SER A 42 -16.08 -9.86 -12.06
N ASN A 43 -14.76 -9.60 -12.01
CA ASN A 43 -13.75 -10.65 -12.31
C ASN A 43 -12.67 -10.83 -11.23
N GLN A 44 -12.73 -10.06 -10.12
CA GLN A 44 -11.74 -10.13 -9.06
C GLN A 44 -12.40 -10.57 -7.75
N SER A 45 -11.77 -11.51 -7.05
CA SER A 45 -12.18 -11.88 -5.71
C SER A 45 -11.33 -11.10 -4.71
N ILE A 46 -11.99 -10.31 -3.87
CA ILE A 46 -11.35 -9.53 -2.81
C ILE A 46 -11.66 -10.19 -1.48
N SER A 47 -10.63 -10.44 -0.68
CA SER A 47 -10.77 -10.87 0.71
C SER A 47 -10.04 -9.88 1.61
N SER A 48 -10.61 -9.60 2.77
CA SER A 48 -10.01 -8.72 3.77
C SER A 48 -9.98 -9.41 5.14
N ILE A 49 -8.91 -9.18 5.86
CA ILE A 49 -8.72 -9.61 7.25
C ILE A 49 -8.50 -8.33 8.05
N ASN A 50 -9.37 -8.07 8.99
CA ASN A 50 -9.29 -6.86 9.80
C ASN A 50 -8.35 -7.05 11.01
N LYS A 51 -8.07 -5.96 11.74
CA LYS A 51 -7.17 -5.97 12.90
C LYS A 51 -7.61 -6.95 14.00
N GLU A 52 -8.90 -7.02 14.26
CA GLU A 52 -9.44 -7.91 15.29
C GLU A 52 -9.17 -9.38 14.94
N GLU A 53 -9.35 -9.73 13.67
CA GLU A 53 -9.04 -11.06 13.16
C GLU A 53 -7.54 -11.35 13.18
N LEU A 54 -6.69 -10.39 12.82
CA LEU A 54 -5.24 -10.51 12.91
C LEU A 54 -4.79 -10.76 14.35
N ASN A 55 -5.31 -9.98 15.29
CA ASN A 55 -5.00 -10.14 16.71
C ASN A 55 -5.45 -11.51 17.25
N LYS A 56 -6.63 -12.00 16.84
CA LYS A 56 -7.11 -13.33 17.24
C LYS A 56 -6.29 -14.48 16.67
N LEU A 57 -5.65 -14.26 15.51
CA LEU A 57 -4.80 -15.25 14.87
C LEU A 57 -3.48 -15.43 15.58
N ASP A 58 -2.96 -14.37 16.19
CA ASP A 58 -1.62 -14.32 16.81
C ASP A 58 -0.57 -15.04 15.94
N ALA A 59 -0.53 -14.64 14.68
CA ALA A 59 0.14 -15.41 13.65
C ALA A 59 1.65 -15.22 13.72
N GLN A 60 2.38 -16.28 13.93
CA GLN A 60 3.85 -16.30 13.94
C GLN A 60 4.44 -16.43 12.53
N HIS A 61 3.63 -16.65 11.51
CA HIS A 61 4.08 -16.83 10.13
C HIS A 61 2.98 -16.41 9.14
N PRO A 62 3.31 -15.74 8.02
CA PRO A 62 2.35 -15.29 7.01
C PRO A 62 1.38 -16.38 6.53
N LYS A 63 1.83 -17.61 6.43
CA LYS A 63 0.97 -18.74 6.07
C LYS A 63 -0.28 -18.86 6.93
N GLN A 64 -0.21 -18.51 8.22
CA GLN A 64 -1.34 -18.62 9.14
C GLN A 64 -2.40 -17.58 8.81
N ILE A 65 -1.98 -16.37 8.44
CA ILE A 65 -2.86 -15.27 8.02
C ILE A 65 -3.56 -15.64 6.73
N PHE A 66 -2.80 -16.00 5.71
CA PHE A 66 -3.32 -16.17 4.35
C PHE A 66 -4.06 -17.49 4.13
N ARG A 67 -4.10 -18.39 5.10
CA ARG A 67 -5.04 -19.55 5.08
C ARG A 67 -6.50 -19.13 4.95
N ARG A 68 -6.83 -17.89 5.29
CA ARG A 68 -8.17 -17.31 5.19
C ARG A 68 -8.42 -16.57 3.88
N SER A 69 -7.39 -16.40 3.05
CA SER A 69 -7.48 -15.68 1.77
C SER A 69 -7.59 -16.70 0.62
N PRO A 70 -8.78 -16.91 0.04
CA PRO A 70 -8.96 -17.87 -1.04
C PRO A 70 -8.08 -17.55 -2.24
N GLY A 71 -7.37 -18.57 -2.75
CA GLY A 71 -6.50 -18.43 -3.91
C GLY A 71 -5.07 -17.97 -3.58
N VAL A 72 -4.75 -17.68 -2.33
CA VAL A 72 -3.38 -17.44 -1.87
C VAL A 72 -2.81 -18.71 -1.27
N TRP A 73 -1.63 -19.05 -1.70
CA TRP A 73 -0.86 -20.15 -1.15
C TRP A 73 0.50 -19.65 -0.67
N ILE A 74 0.88 -20.04 0.53
CA ILE A 74 2.17 -19.71 1.11
C ILE A 74 2.83 -20.98 1.62
N SER A 75 4.06 -21.24 1.14
CA SER A 75 4.89 -22.31 1.70
C SER A 75 5.37 -21.92 3.09
N ARG A 76 5.91 -22.88 3.80
CA ARG A 76 6.65 -22.64 5.03
C ARG A 76 7.85 -23.59 5.06
N GLY A 77 9.02 -23.00 5.24
CA GLY A 77 10.25 -23.72 5.53
C GLY A 77 10.39 -24.06 7.02
N SER A 78 11.61 -24.18 7.48
CA SER A 78 11.93 -24.47 8.89
C SER A 78 11.80 -23.26 9.81
N GLY A 79 11.83 -22.04 9.26
CA GLY A 79 11.71 -20.79 9.99
C GLY A 79 10.63 -19.89 9.40
N GLN A 80 11.00 -18.66 9.08
CA GLN A 80 10.14 -17.66 8.44
C GLN A 80 10.21 -17.72 6.90
N GLU A 81 11.01 -18.62 6.35
CA GLU A 81 11.13 -18.77 4.91
C GLU A 81 9.80 -19.16 4.29
N HIS A 82 9.46 -18.46 3.25
CA HIS A 82 8.23 -18.68 2.52
C HIS A 82 8.36 -18.35 1.05
N LEU A 83 7.51 -18.97 0.26
CA LEU A 83 7.24 -18.60 -1.12
C LEU A 83 5.74 -18.38 -1.25
N THR A 84 5.36 -17.33 -1.94
CA THR A 84 3.96 -16.94 -2.13
C THR A 84 3.53 -17.21 -3.57
N ALA A 85 2.30 -17.69 -3.73
CA ALA A 85 1.62 -17.79 -5.02
C ALA A 85 0.17 -17.34 -4.88
N ILE A 86 -0.35 -16.65 -5.90
CA ILE A 86 -1.74 -16.22 -5.99
C ILE A 86 -2.34 -16.78 -7.27
N ARG A 87 -3.21 -17.79 -7.17
CA ARG A 87 -3.84 -18.45 -8.34
C ARG A 87 -2.86 -18.78 -9.46
N SER A 88 -1.62 -19.11 -9.13
CA SER A 88 -0.55 -19.39 -10.08
C SER A 88 0.35 -20.49 -9.55
N PRO A 89 1.17 -21.10 -10.40
CA PRO A 89 2.30 -21.89 -9.89
C PRO A 89 3.23 -21.03 -9.04
N VAL A 90 3.89 -21.65 -8.09
CA VAL A 90 4.98 -21.00 -7.33
C VAL A 90 6.14 -20.70 -8.28
N LEU A 91 6.86 -19.63 -8.03
CA LEU A 91 7.99 -19.20 -8.87
C LEU A 91 7.58 -18.93 -10.34
N SER A 92 6.37 -18.44 -10.54
CA SER A 92 5.90 -18.00 -11.86
C SER A 92 6.44 -16.62 -12.23
N GLY A 93 6.27 -16.26 -13.52
CA GLY A 93 6.69 -14.97 -14.04
C GLY A 93 8.18 -14.84 -14.37
N PRO A 94 8.59 -13.71 -14.91
CA PRO A 94 9.98 -13.46 -15.28
C PRO A 94 10.91 -13.62 -14.07
N GLY A 95 12.01 -14.36 -14.26
CA GLY A 95 12.98 -14.61 -13.20
C GLY A 95 12.46 -15.45 -12.02
N ALA A 96 11.32 -16.15 -12.19
CA ALA A 96 10.67 -16.91 -11.13
C ALA A 96 10.28 -16.07 -9.88
N CYS A 97 10.04 -14.78 -10.08
CA CYS A 97 9.86 -13.80 -9.02
C CYS A 97 8.43 -13.66 -8.47
N GLY A 98 7.49 -14.45 -9.00
CA GLY A 98 6.07 -14.31 -8.74
C GLY A 98 5.44 -13.18 -9.56
N SER A 99 4.26 -13.42 -10.11
CA SER A 99 3.53 -12.44 -10.92
C SER A 99 2.39 -11.82 -10.13
N PHE A 100 2.70 -11.30 -8.96
CA PHE A 100 1.79 -10.59 -8.05
C PHE A 100 2.54 -9.46 -7.35
N LEU A 101 1.80 -8.52 -6.76
CA LEU A 101 2.36 -7.42 -5.99
C LEU A 101 2.12 -7.58 -4.50
N VAL A 102 3.07 -7.11 -3.71
CA VAL A 102 2.90 -6.84 -2.29
C VAL A 102 2.98 -5.33 -2.09
N LEU A 103 1.96 -4.79 -1.45
CA LEU A 103 1.82 -3.36 -1.18
C LEU A 103 1.73 -3.13 0.33
N GLU A 104 2.16 -1.95 0.75
CA GLU A 104 1.83 -1.38 2.05
C GLU A 104 1.14 -0.05 1.80
N ASP A 105 -0.09 0.09 2.30
CA ASP A 105 -0.95 1.25 2.08
C ASP A 105 -1.10 1.64 0.59
N GLY A 106 -1.16 0.63 -0.29
CA GLY A 106 -1.30 0.84 -1.73
C GLY A 106 0.02 1.11 -2.46
N LEU A 107 1.14 1.22 -1.78
CA LEU A 107 2.47 1.45 -2.36
C LEU A 107 3.23 0.13 -2.47
N PRO A 108 3.85 -0.18 -3.63
CA PRO A 108 4.70 -1.35 -3.76
C PRO A 108 5.87 -1.33 -2.78
N ILE A 109 6.03 -2.37 -1.97
CA ILE A 109 7.15 -2.49 -1.04
C ILE A 109 8.48 -2.72 -1.74
N ARG A 110 8.43 -3.21 -2.97
CA ARG A 110 9.62 -3.43 -3.82
C ARG A 110 9.47 -2.73 -5.15
N PRO A 111 10.53 -2.12 -5.67
CA PRO A 111 10.50 -1.48 -6.98
C PRO A 111 10.26 -2.50 -8.10
N THR A 112 9.82 -2.00 -9.24
CA THR A 112 9.58 -2.82 -10.44
C THR A 112 10.83 -3.60 -10.83
N GLY A 113 10.68 -4.88 -11.13
CA GLY A 113 11.78 -5.78 -11.48
C GLY A 113 12.36 -6.57 -10.31
N PHE A 114 11.96 -6.28 -9.09
CA PHE A 114 12.33 -7.08 -7.92
C PHE A 114 11.32 -8.19 -7.66
N CYS A 115 11.81 -9.28 -7.07
CA CYS A 115 10.99 -10.44 -6.75
C CYS A 115 10.01 -10.17 -5.62
N ASN A 116 8.74 -10.52 -5.82
CA ASN A 116 7.71 -10.44 -4.78
C ASN A 116 7.45 -11.79 -4.08
N VAL A 117 7.99 -12.87 -4.61
CA VAL A 117 7.71 -14.25 -4.15
C VAL A 117 7.93 -14.46 -2.65
N ASN A 118 8.84 -13.73 -2.06
CA ASN A 118 9.13 -13.68 -0.62
C ASN A 118 8.93 -12.27 -0.01
N GLY A 119 8.17 -11.40 -0.67
CA GLY A 119 7.99 -10.00 -0.26
C GLY A 119 7.36 -9.82 1.12
N LEU A 120 6.63 -10.82 1.61
CA LEU A 120 5.99 -10.77 2.92
C LEU A 120 6.99 -10.79 4.11
N PHE A 121 8.28 -11.00 3.87
CA PHE A 121 9.32 -10.78 4.88
C PHE A 121 9.47 -9.33 5.31
N GLU A 122 9.08 -8.41 4.44
CA GLU A 122 9.25 -6.97 4.64
C GLU A 122 7.98 -6.32 5.24
N THR A 123 6.97 -7.12 5.57
CA THR A 123 5.70 -6.65 6.13
C THR A 123 5.57 -7.01 7.60
N PHE A 124 5.04 -6.07 8.39
CA PHE A 124 4.85 -6.25 9.84
C PHE A 124 3.37 -6.44 10.17
N PHE A 125 2.91 -7.66 10.11
CA PHE A 125 1.50 -8.01 10.32
C PHE A 125 1.01 -7.71 11.74
N GLU A 126 1.88 -7.76 12.73
CA GLU A 126 1.57 -7.46 14.13
C GLU A 126 1.17 -5.98 14.31
N MET A 127 1.71 -5.11 13.48
CA MET A 127 1.41 -3.68 13.49
C MET A 127 0.33 -3.29 12.47
N ALA A 128 -0.10 -4.21 11.62
CA ALA A 128 -1.09 -3.93 10.59
C ALA A 128 -2.48 -3.67 11.17
N SER A 129 -3.22 -2.76 10.55
CA SER A 129 -4.65 -2.56 10.81
C SER A 129 -5.53 -3.54 10.04
N GLY A 130 -4.96 -4.19 9.01
CA GLY A 130 -5.64 -5.18 8.20
C GLY A 130 -4.79 -5.64 7.03
N VAL A 131 -5.30 -6.66 6.34
CA VAL A 131 -4.70 -7.17 5.10
C VAL A 131 -5.80 -7.34 4.08
N GLU A 132 -5.60 -6.79 2.90
CA GLU A 132 -6.49 -6.97 1.77
C GLU A 132 -5.81 -7.80 0.70
N THR A 133 -6.53 -8.72 0.11
CA THR A 133 -6.02 -9.57 -0.96
C THR A 133 -6.97 -9.52 -2.13
N ILE A 134 -6.43 -9.15 -3.29
CA ILE A 134 -7.09 -9.25 -4.58
C ILE A 134 -6.54 -10.45 -5.29
N THR A 135 -7.41 -11.37 -5.69
CA THR A 135 -7.02 -12.53 -6.48
C THR A 135 -7.60 -12.42 -7.89
N GLY A 136 -6.73 -12.47 -8.89
CA GLY A 136 -7.05 -12.29 -10.29
C GLY A 136 -6.27 -11.14 -10.94
N PRO A 137 -6.46 -10.88 -12.24
CA PRO A 137 -5.70 -9.89 -12.99
C PRO A 137 -5.98 -8.48 -12.46
N ALA A 138 -4.94 -7.82 -11.99
CA ALA A 138 -5.02 -6.48 -11.41
C ALA A 138 -4.00 -5.49 -12.03
N SER A 139 -3.31 -5.89 -13.11
CA SER A 139 -2.25 -5.08 -13.72
C SER A 139 -2.73 -3.75 -14.28
N SER A 140 -3.98 -3.66 -14.73
CA SER A 140 -4.56 -2.41 -15.25
C SER A 140 -4.65 -1.31 -14.17
N ARG A 141 -4.68 -1.71 -12.90
CA ARG A 141 -4.78 -0.78 -11.77
C ARG A 141 -3.47 -0.62 -11.00
N TYR A 142 -2.75 -1.72 -10.78
CA TYR A 142 -1.58 -1.76 -9.91
C TYR A 142 -0.25 -1.89 -10.67
N GLY A 143 -0.31 -1.99 -11.99
CA GLY A 143 0.88 -2.05 -12.84
C GLY A 143 1.42 -3.47 -13.06
N ALA A 144 2.65 -3.54 -13.58
CA ALA A 144 3.24 -4.73 -14.19
C ALA A 144 3.27 -5.88 -13.15
N ASN A 145 3.55 -6.44 -12.48
CA ASN A 145 3.58 -7.64 -11.62
C ASN A 145 2.21 -8.09 -11.07
N ALA A 146 1.17 -7.25 -11.12
CA ALA A 146 -0.15 -7.61 -10.57
C ALA A 146 -0.97 -8.53 -11.52
N MET A 147 -0.33 -9.49 -12.19
CA MET A 147 -0.99 -10.38 -13.14
C MET A 147 -1.94 -11.37 -12.49
N HIS A 148 -1.56 -11.90 -11.35
CA HIS A 148 -2.33 -12.91 -10.62
C HIS A 148 -3.03 -12.37 -9.38
N GLY A 149 -2.57 -11.23 -8.86
CA GLY A 149 -3.19 -10.60 -7.70
C GLY A 149 -2.31 -9.59 -6.99
N VAL A 150 -2.85 -9.10 -5.88
CA VAL A 150 -2.22 -8.09 -5.02
C VAL A 150 -2.49 -8.46 -3.57
N ILE A 151 -1.48 -8.33 -2.74
CA ILE A 151 -1.60 -8.33 -1.28
C ILE A 151 -1.29 -6.92 -0.80
N ASN A 152 -2.21 -6.30 -0.09
CA ASN A 152 -2.04 -4.96 0.46
C ASN A 152 -2.13 -5.02 1.99
N VAL A 153 -1.05 -4.68 2.65
CA VAL A 153 -1.00 -4.58 4.11
C VAL A 153 -1.35 -3.15 4.49
N LEU A 154 -2.29 -2.98 5.39
CA LEU A 154 -2.76 -1.68 5.83
C LEU A 154 -2.11 -1.31 7.16
N SER A 155 -1.46 -0.18 7.22
CA SER A 155 -0.91 0.35 8.47
C SER A 155 -2.01 0.87 9.39
N ASN A 156 -1.70 1.05 10.66
CA ASN A 156 -2.64 1.70 11.57
C ASN A 156 -2.80 3.18 11.19
N PRO A 157 -4.03 3.71 11.17
CA PRO A 157 -4.23 5.12 10.91
C PRO A 157 -3.51 5.95 11.97
N ILE A 158 -2.85 7.02 11.54
CA ILE A 158 -2.22 7.98 12.43
C ILE A 158 -3.33 8.66 13.21
N ASN A 159 -3.48 8.30 14.47
CA ASN A 159 -4.40 8.99 15.37
C ASN A 159 -3.75 10.29 15.86
N SER A 160 -4.46 11.39 15.74
CA SER A 160 -4.06 12.68 16.31
C SER A 160 -4.00 12.65 17.85
N ASP A 161 -4.63 11.68 18.47
CA ASP A 161 -4.57 11.46 19.91
C ASP A 161 -3.30 10.67 20.25
N ASN A 162 -2.44 11.24 21.07
CA ASN A 162 -1.22 10.60 21.56
C ASN A 162 -1.55 9.40 22.47
N LYS A 163 -1.95 8.28 21.88
CA LYS A 163 -2.19 7.03 22.59
C LYS A 163 -0.99 6.11 22.42
N LEU A 164 -0.35 5.79 23.53
CA LEU A 164 0.70 4.78 23.58
C LEU A 164 0.02 3.39 23.61
N TYR A 165 0.24 2.60 22.58
CA TYR A 165 -0.18 1.21 22.56
C TYR A 165 1.02 0.33 22.94
N THR A 166 0.92 -0.37 24.05
CA THR A 166 1.90 -1.41 24.42
C THR A 166 1.22 -2.76 24.28
N ASN A 167 1.77 -3.62 23.47
CA ASN A 167 1.37 -5.02 23.40
C ASN A 167 2.39 -5.83 24.20
N ILE A 168 1.95 -6.45 25.30
CA ILE A 168 2.78 -7.33 26.12
C ILE A 168 2.30 -8.74 25.78
N GLY A 169 3.06 -9.42 24.92
CA GLY A 169 2.84 -10.82 24.57
C GLY A 169 3.46 -11.76 25.60
#